data_3d3575efd26d1f6830de35807d1b2999
#
_entry.id   3d3575efd26d1f6830de35807d1b2999
#
_cell.length_a   1.000
_cell.length_b   1.000
_cell.length_c   1.000
_cell.angle_alpha   90.00
_cell.angle_beta   90.00
_cell.angle_gamma   90.00
#
_symmetry.space_group_name_H-M   'P 1'
#
loop_
_entity.id
_entity.type
_entity.pdbx_description
1 polymer ?
#
loop_
_entity_poly.entity_id
_entity_poly.type
_entity_poly.pdbx_seq_one_letter_code
_entity_poly.pdbx_strand_id
1 'polypeptide(L)'
;MKKRAVCIILGVLLTGAMFTGCGKNKATEAASESAQTEKEGVGEDVEKDSETDKKSDKDSADKDTSSDKKTSATGTPVATETGTPEEETDTPDAEKIAILLPNEDEWTRDAKELEAKFKDDGYTPVIMYAQDDADEQASQVSDMTEEGISAMVIAPVDPYGLSEELKAAKEAEIPVIAYDDLIMNTDALKYYVTFGGRQIGQLIGQEIIDKEELEKLQEAKESKTIEFFMGSLDDEQALFFYNGLMEKLQPYLDDGTLVCKSGQITFEETGILRWSMDEAQSRAEETLS
;
A
#
# COMPACT_ATOMS: atom_id res chain seq x y z
N MET A 1 -30.32 31.22 -2.35
CA MET A 1 -30.15 29.81 -2.73
C MET A 1 -28.92 29.31 -1.98
N LYS A 2 -29.04 28.29 -1.16
CA LYS A 2 -27.91 27.77 -0.37
C LYS A 2 -27.00 27.04 -1.33
N LYS A 3 -25.78 27.55 -1.56
CA LYS A 3 -24.72 26.86 -2.31
C LYS A 3 -24.30 25.67 -1.46
N ARG A 4 -24.51 24.46 -1.96
CA ARG A 4 -23.98 23.23 -1.33
C ARG A 4 -22.57 23.04 -1.81
N ALA A 5 -21.61 23.09 -0.91
CA ALA A 5 -20.26 22.63 -1.18
C ALA A 5 -20.26 21.08 -1.21
N VAL A 6 -19.69 20.49 -2.25
CA VAL A 6 -19.47 19.05 -2.35
C VAL A 6 -18.06 18.80 -1.87
N CYS A 7 -17.97 18.17 -0.72
CA CYS A 7 -16.72 17.71 -0.16
C CYS A 7 -16.54 16.24 -0.57
N ILE A 8 -15.51 15.93 -1.33
CA ILE A 8 -15.20 14.56 -1.72
C ILE A 8 -13.98 14.14 -0.92
N ILE A 9 -14.26 13.42 0.18
CA ILE A 9 -13.23 12.71 0.93
C ILE A 9 -13.03 11.39 0.20
N LEU A 10 -11.91 11.25 -0.49
CA LEU A 10 -11.52 10.01 -1.14
C LEU A 10 -10.88 9.08 -0.12
N GLY A 11 -11.68 8.64 0.84
CA GLY A 11 -11.37 7.42 1.57
C GLY A 11 -11.72 6.24 0.66
N VAL A 12 -10.76 5.45 0.24
CA VAL A 12 -11.00 4.25 -0.56
C VAL A 12 -11.69 3.21 0.33
N LEU A 13 -13.01 3.35 0.50
CA LEU A 13 -13.87 2.27 0.94
C LEU A 13 -14.22 1.46 -0.32
N LEU A 14 -13.36 0.51 -0.67
CA LEU A 14 -13.65 -0.52 -1.66
C LEU A 14 -14.76 -1.43 -1.13
N THR A 15 -16.01 -0.98 -1.22
CA THR A 15 -17.15 -1.89 -1.10
C THR A 15 -17.29 -2.64 -2.42
N GLY A 16 -16.66 -3.81 -2.50
CA GLY A 16 -16.86 -4.73 -3.62
C GLY A 16 -18.31 -5.18 -3.71
N ALA A 17 -19.06 -4.62 -4.64
CA ALA A 17 -20.32 -5.17 -5.09
C ALA A 17 -19.99 -6.24 -6.15
N MET A 18 -20.11 -7.52 -5.79
CA MET A 18 -20.11 -8.60 -6.77
C MET A 18 -21.41 -8.54 -7.56
N PHE A 19 -21.31 -8.13 -8.81
CA PHE A 19 -22.35 -8.40 -9.80
C PHE A 19 -22.12 -9.78 -10.39
N THR A 20 -22.88 -10.75 -9.94
CA THR A 20 -23.12 -12.00 -10.67
C THR A 20 -24.03 -11.71 -11.86
N GLY A 21 -23.42 -11.53 -13.01
CA GLY A 21 -24.12 -11.39 -14.29
C GLY A 21 -23.62 -12.46 -15.25
N CYS A 22 -24.38 -13.57 -15.34
CA CYS A 22 -24.22 -14.58 -16.35
C CYS A 22 -24.68 -14.01 -17.70
N GLY A 23 -23.79 -13.81 -18.66
CA GLY A 23 -24.13 -13.41 -20.02
C GLY A 23 -23.05 -13.85 -21.00
N LYS A 24 -23.32 -14.95 -21.72
CA LYS A 24 -22.53 -15.38 -22.88
C LYS A 24 -22.58 -14.31 -23.97
N ASN A 25 -21.43 -13.86 -24.47
CA ASN A 25 -21.30 -13.59 -25.91
C ASN A 25 -19.83 -13.50 -26.36
N LYS A 26 -19.61 -14.23 -27.41
CA LYS A 26 -18.63 -14.27 -28.50
C LYS A 26 -17.43 -13.33 -28.51
N ALA A 27 -16.29 -13.98 -28.72
CA ALA A 27 -15.02 -13.45 -29.17
C ALA A 27 -15.12 -12.59 -30.44
N THR A 28 -14.33 -11.53 -30.47
CA THR A 28 -13.78 -10.97 -31.70
C THR A 28 -12.34 -10.54 -31.42
N GLU A 29 -11.43 -11.18 -32.15
CA GLU A 29 -10.02 -10.80 -32.26
C GLU A 29 -9.87 -9.44 -32.93
N ALA A 30 -8.94 -8.63 -32.45
CA ALA A 30 -8.14 -7.70 -33.24
C ALA A 30 -6.94 -7.25 -32.40
N ALA A 31 -5.79 -7.83 -32.70
CA ALA A 31 -4.68 -7.22 -33.39
C ALA A 31 -3.79 -6.29 -32.55
N SER A 32 -2.61 -6.84 -32.30
CA SER A 32 -1.35 -6.21 -31.90
C SER A 32 -0.89 -5.15 -32.90
N GLU A 33 -0.31 -4.06 -32.38
CA GLU A 33 0.78 -3.36 -33.06
C GLU A 33 1.62 -2.58 -32.03
N SER A 34 2.77 -3.08 -31.75
CA SER A 34 4.16 -2.61 -31.84
C SER A 34 4.43 -1.16 -31.45
N ALA A 35 5.13 -1.01 -30.35
CA ALA A 35 5.89 0.17 -30.00
C ALA A 35 7.33 0.03 -30.53
N GLN A 36 7.76 0.95 -31.36
CA GLN A 36 9.14 1.16 -31.76
C GLN A 36 9.83 2.18 -30.85
N THR A 37 11.00 1.78 -30.47
CA THR A 37 12.12 2.49 -29.88
C THR A 37 12.53 3.74 -30.68
N GLU A 38 12.80 4.84 -29.98
CA GLU A 38 13.80 5.81 -30.43
C GLU A 38 14.76 6.14 -29.29
N LYS A 39 16.05 5.89 -29.61
CA LYS A 39 17.25 6.31 -28.88
C LYS A 39 17.76 7.58 -29.52
N GLU A 40 18.08 8.58 -28.73
CA GLU A 40 19.16 9.57 -28.94
C GLU A 40 19.48 10.12 -27.54
N GLY A 41 20.61 10.13 -26.98
CA GLY A 41 22.00 10.14 -27.29
C GLY A 41 22.57 11.57 -27.36
N VAL A 42 23.09 12.15 -26.25
CA VAL A 42 24.16 13.16 -26.11
C VAL A 42 24.39 13.28 -24.59
N GLY A 43 25.50 13.07 -23.97
CA GLY A 43 26.90 13.26 -24.21
C GLY A 43 27.41 14.53 -23.53
N GLU A 44 28.46 14.34 -22.70
CA GLU A 44 29.44 15.29 -22.15
C GLU A 44 29.16 15.89 -20.77
N ASP A 45 29.88 15.42 -19.80
CA ASP A 45 31.19 15.79 -19.25
C ASP A 45 31.18 17.11 -18.48
N VAL A 46 31.65 17.06 -17.22
CA VAL A 46 32.73 17.84 -16.61
C VAL A 46 32.90 17.51 -15.12
N GLU A 47 34.03 16.88 -14.83
CA GLU A 47 35.05 17.10 -13.81
C GLU A 47 34.62 17.63 -12.41
N LYS A 48 34.88 16.88 -11.32
CA LYS A 48 36.12 16.73 -10.54
C LYS A 48 36.55 17.99 -9.76
N ASP A 49 36.58 17.89 -8.46
CA ASP A 49 37.63 18.15 -7.49
C ASP A 49 37.03 18.07 -6.07
N SER A 50 37.51 17.21 -5.27
CA SER A 50 38.69 17.02 -4.45
C SER A 50 38.61 17.69 -3.08
N GLU A 51 38.85 16.79 -2.11
CA GLU A 51 39.67 16.95 -0.88
C GLU A 51 39.19 17.94 0.19
N THR A 52 39.24 17.67 1.42
CA THR A 52 40.12 16.97 2.37
C THR A 52 39.51 17.09 3.78
N ASP A 53 39.56 16.04 4.52
CA ASP A 53 40.47 15.75 5.63
C ASP A 53 40.11 16.22 7.05
N LYS A 54 40.35 15.24 7.93
CA LYS A 54 40.78 15.23 9.34
C LYS A 54 39.68 15.19 10.41
N LYS A 55 39.56 14.01 11.05
CA LYS A 55 40.38 13.44 12.16
C LYS A 55 40.22 14.17 13.47
N SER A 56 39.78 13.56 14.49
CA SER A 56 40.46 12.90 15.59
C SER A 56 39.54 12.84 16.81
N ASP A 57 39.50 11.69 17.32
CA ASP A 57 40.08 11.13 18.54
C ASP A 57 39.23 11.26 19.80
N LYS A 58 38.96 10.04 20.34
CA LYS A 58 39.38 9.51 21.64
C LYS A 58 38.72 10.18 22.87
N ASP A 59 38.29 9.52 23.85
CA ASP A 59 38.71 8.36 24.64
C ASP A 59 37.62 8.04 25.67
N SER A 60 37.47 6.79 25.92
CA SER A 60 37.75 6.03 27.16
C SER A 60 36.73 6.06 28.29
N ALA A 61 36.23 4.85 28.54
CA ALA A 61 36.39 4.05 29.75
C ALA A 61 35.65 4.60 31.00
N ASP A 62 35.03 3.84 31.82
CA ASP A 62 35.32 2.59 32.50
C ASP A 62 34.09 2.16 33.31
N LYS A 63 33.84 0.84 33.39
CA LYS A 63 33.71 0.00 34.59
C LYS A 63 32.76 0.49 35.70
N ASP A 64 32.00 -0.33 36.33
CA ASP A 64 32.21 -1.63 36.93
C ASP A 64 30.93 -2.15 37.61
N THR A 65 30.75 -3.44 37.51
CA THR A 65 30.46 -4.44 38.54
C THR A 65 29.15 -4.49 39.31
N SER A 66 28.56 -5.66 39.19
CA SER A 66 28.30 -6.63 40.28
C SER A 66 26.98 -6.51 41.01
N SER A 67 26.18 -7.49 41.05
CA SER A 67 26.25 -8.83 41.63
C SER A 67 24.97 -9.12 42.43
N ASP A 68 24.44 -10.33 42.19
CA ASP A 68 23.79 -11.24 43.18
C ASP A 68 22.43 -10.88 43.82
N LYS A 69 21.44 -11.68 43.81
CA LYS A 69 21.28 -13.02 44.37
C LYS A 69 19.80 -13.42 44.40
N LYS A 70 19.53 -14.57 43.80
CA LYS A 70 18.76 -15.71 44.26
C LYS A 70 17.78 -15.53 45.42
N THR A 71 16.49 -15.92 45.23
CA THR A 71 15.86 -16.94 46.05
C THR A 71 14.60 -17.56 45.44
N SER A 72 14.54 -18.83 45.59
CA SER A 72 13.61 -19.90 45.30
C SER A 72 12.39 -19.86 46.20
N ALA A 73 11.21 -20.30 45.68
CA ALA A 73 10.20 -21.09 46.39
C ALA A 73 9.15 -21.59 45.42
N THR A 74 9.21 -22.78 45.00
CA THR A 74 8.46 -24.00 45.37
C THR A 74 6.96 -23.78 45.57
N GLY A 75 6.16 -24.38 44.66
CA GLY A 75 4.74 -24.63 44.81
C GLY A 75 4.31 -25.67 43.78
N THR A 76 4.11 -26.88 44.25
CA THR A 76 3.81 -28.13 43.57
C THR A 76 2.32 -28.24 43.17
N PRO A 77 1.88 -29.23 42.41
CA PRO A 77 0.96 -29.17 41.28
C PRO A 77 -0.47 -29.56 41.62
N VAL A 78 -1.42 -29.18 40.79
CA VAL A 78 -2.74 -29.83 40.74
C VAL A 78 -2.88 -30.49 39.38
N ALA A 79 -3.16 -31.76 39.46
CA ALA A 79 -3.27 -32.68 38.35
C ALA A 79 -4.67 -32.65 37.71
N THR A 80 -4.67 -33.00 36.46
CA THR A 80 -5.63 -33.88 35.77
C THR A 80 -6.90 -33.25 35.21
N GLU A 81 -6.93 -33.08 33.90
CA GLU A 81 -8.00 -33.71 33.11
C GLU A 81 -7.44 -34.23 31.80
N THR A 82 -7.71 -35.50 31.60
CA THR A 82 -7.35 -36.36 30.49
C THR A 82 -8.24 -35.97 29.30
N GLY A 83 -7.71 -35.15 28.40
CA GLY A 83 -8.26 -35.01 27.04
C GLY A 83 -7.59 -36.08 26.17
N THR A 84 -8.40 -36.94 25.61
CA THR A 84 -8.01 -37.90 24.58
C THR A 84 -7.24 -37.18 23.46
N PRO A 85 -6.08 -37.69 22.98
CA PRO A 85 -5.46 -37.14 21.81
C PRO A 85 -6.43 -37.35 20.64
N GLU A 86 -6.92 -36.27 20.05
CA GLU A 86 -7.43 -36.33 18.70
C GLU A 86 -6.24 -36.73 17.83
N GLU A 87 -6.39 -37.83 17.12
CA GLU A 87 -5.50 -38.34 16.10
C GLU A 87 -5.31 -37.20 15.10
N GLU A 88 -4.18 -36.50 15.17
CA GLU A 88 -3.71 -35.67 14.07
C GLU A 88 -3.56 -36.63 12.87
N THR A 89 -4.52 -36.58 11.98
CA THR A 89 -4.38 -37.21 10.66
C THR A 89 -3.19 -36.52 10.00
N ASP A 90 -2.15 -37.28 9.78
CA ASP A 90 -0.95 -36.96 9.01
C ASP A 90 -1.36 -36.62 7.56
N THR A 91 -1.94 -35.43 7.39
CA THR A 91 -2.04 -34.79 6.08
C THR A 91 -0.64 -34.30 5.77
N PRO A 92 -0.10 -34.54 4.55
CA PRO A 92 1.19 -33.99 4.16
C PRO A 92 1.19 -32.51 4.51
N ASP A 93 2.24 -32.03 5.21
CA ASP A 93 2.35 -30.64 5.67
C ASP A 93 1.96 -29.71 4.53
N ALA A 94 0.78 -29.08 4.68
CA ALA A 94 0.31 -28.13 3.69
C ALA A 94 1.32 -26.98 3.63
N GLU A 95 1.75 -26.63 2.42
CA GLU A 95 2.73 -25.56 2.22
C GLU A 95 2.23 -24.27 2.86
N LYS A 96 3.08 -23.64 3.68
CA LYS A 96 2.75 -22.40 4.37
C LYS A 96 2.99 -21.20 3.46
N ILE A 97 2.08 -20.23 3.49
CA ILE A 97 2.21 -18.95 2.80
C ILE A 97 2.10 -17.83 3.82
N ALA A 98 3.11 -16.97 3.90
CA ALA A 98 3.05 -15.77 4.73
C ALA A 98 2.24 -14.67 4.04
N ILE A 99 1.40 -13.98 4.81
CA ILE A 99 0.64 -12.79 4.41
C ILE A 99 1.04 -11.69 5.40
N LEU A 100 1.91 -10.78 4.96
CA LEU A 100 2.48 -9.74 5.79
C LEU A 100 1.84 -8.40 5.43
N LEU A 101 1.12 -7.83 6.40
CA LEU A 101 0.25 -6.67 6.20
C LEU A 101 0.63 -5.53 7.16
N PRO A 102 0.38 -4.26 6.79
CA PRO A 102 0.72 -3.11 7.63
C PRO A 102 0.05 -3.13 8.99
N ASN A 103 -1.28 -3.18 9.05
CA ASN A 103 -2.03 -3.16 10.31
C ASN A 103 -3.31 -3.99 10.22
N GLU A 104 -3.93 -4.30 11.36
CA GLU A 104 -5.16 -5.09 11.40
C GLU A 104 -6.40 -4.25 11.05
N ASP A 105 -6.43 -2.98 11.46
CA ASP A 105 -7.63 -2.16 11.36
C ASP A 105 -8.07 -1.95 9.91
N GLU A 106 -7.13 -1.65 9.03
CA GLU A 106 -7.40 -1.38 7.62
C GLU A 106 -7.41 -2.67 6.78
N TRP A 107 -6.55 -3.65 7.14
CA TRP A 107 -6.27 -4.83 6.32
C TRP A 107 -7.04 -6.10 6.72
N THR A 108 -7.89 -6.04 7.77
CA THR A 108 -8.67 -7.21 8.23
C THR A 108 -9.48 -7.87 7.12
N ARG A 109 -10.03 -7.09 6.20
CA ARG A 109 -10.85 -7.62 5.10
C ARG A 109 -10.00 -8.40 4.11
N ASP A 110 -8.90 -7.80 3.66
CA ASP A 110 -7.98 -8.39 2.70
C ASP A 110 -7.35 -9.65 3.27
N ALA A 111 -6.94 -9.61 4.54
CA ALA A 111 -6.42 -10.76 5.26
C ALA A 111 -7.39 -11.95 5.23
N LYS A 112 -8.67 -11.72 5.55
CA LYS A 112 -9.71 -12.76 5.55
C LYS A 112 -9.96 -13.35 4.15
N GLU A 113 -9.99 -12.49 3.14
CA GLU A 113 -10.20 -12.95 1.76
C GLU A 113 -8.99 -13.76 1.25
N LEU A 114 -7.77 -13.29 1.51
CA LEU A 114 -6.55 -14.02 1.16
C LEU A 114 -6.45 -15.33 1.93
N GLU A 115 -6.72 -15.31 3.24
CA GLU A 115 -6.74 -16.50 4.08
C GLU A 115 -7.70 -17.56 3.53
N ALA A 116 -8.94 -17.16 3.22
CA ALA A 116 -9.95 -18.07 2.71
C ALA A 116 -9.51 -18.68 1.37
N LYS A 117 -8.97 -17.86 0.47
CA LYS A 117 -8.52 -18.31 -0.86
C LYS A 117 -7.36 -19.29 -0.77
N PHE A 118 -6.33 -18.98 0.03
CA PHE A 118 -5.20 -19.88 0.20
C PHE A 118 -5.60 -21.21 0.87
N LYS A 119 -6.52 -21.17 1.85
CA LYS A 119 -7.07 -22.41 2.45
C LYS A 119 -7.87 -23.24 1.45
N ASP A 120 -8.69 -22.60 0.62
CA ASP A 120 -9.46 -23.28 -0.43
C ASP A 120 -8.54 -23.96 -1.45
N ASP A 121 -7.37 -23.39 -1.72
CA ASP A 121 -6.33 -23.92 -2.61
C ASP A 121 -5.41 -24.95 -1.92
N GLY A 122 -5.61 -25.22 -0.64
CA GLY A 122 -4.90 -26.27 0.10
C GLY A 122 -3.62 -25.80 0.80
N TYR A 123 -3.38 -24.48 0.91
CA TYR A 123 -2.25 -23.91 1.62
C TYR A 123 -2.59 -23.62 3.09
N THR A 124 -1.55 -23.43 3.90
CA THR A 124 -1.67 -22.94 5.29
C THR A 124 -1.21 -21.47 5.36
N PRO A 125 -2.14 -20.51 5.37
CA PRO A 125 -1.76 -19.09 5.48
C PRO A 125 -1.30 -18.74 6.89
N VAL A 126 -0.23 -17.94 6.98
CA VAL A 126 0.32 -17.33 8.20
C VAL A 126 0.17 -15.82 8.05
N ILE A 127 -0.75 -15.21 8.80
CA ILE A 127 -1.02 -13.78 8.72
C ILE A 127 -0.28 -13.06 9.84
N MET A 128 0.42 -11.99 9.49
CA MET A 128 1.12 -11.12 10.42
C MET A 128 0.83 -9.65 10.10
N TYR A 129 0.75 -8.83 11.14
CA TYR A 129 0.55 -7.39 11.04
C TYR A 129 1.73 -6.67 11.68
N ALA A 130 2.28 -5.71 10.96
CA ALA A 130 3.45 -4.96 11.39
C ALA A 130 3.11 -3.75 12.27
N GLN A 131 1.84 -3.45 12.53
CA GLN A 131 1.37 -2.30 13.30
C GLN A 131 1.89 -0.95 12.76
N ASP A 132 1.99 -0.84 11.43
CA ASP A 132 2.55 0.29 10.69
C ASP A 132 4.03 0.58 11.01
N ASP A 133 4.73 -0.41 11.55
CA ASP A 133 6.16 -0.35 11.86
C ASP A 133 6.96 -1.09 10.78
N ALA A 134 7.79 -0.33 10.03
CA ALA A 134 8.58 -0.88 8.95
C ALA A 134 9.70 -1.82 9.45
N ASP A 135 10.27 -1.55 10.63
CA ASP A 135 11.30 -2.40 11.24
C ASP A 135 10.69 -3.73 11.71
N GLU A 136 9.48 -3.69 12.24
CA GLU A 136 8.71 -4.90 12.59
C GLU A 136 8.41 -5.73 11.33
N GLN A 137 7.99 -5.11 10.23
CA GLN A 137 7.73 -5.83 8.98
C GLN A 137 8.99 -6.46 8.41
N ALA A 138 10.13 -5.77 8.46
CA ALA A 138 11.42 -6.30 8.03
C ALA A 138 11.82 -7.54 8.87
N SER A 139 11.59 -7.48 10.19
CA SER A 139 11.77 -8.65 11.08
C SER A 139 10.89 -9.82 10.69
N GLN A 140 9.61 -9.58 10.41
CA GLN A 140 8.66 -10.60 9.97
C GLN A 140 9.09 -11.27 8.65
N VAL A 141 9.60 -10.50 7.68
CA VAL A 141 10.14 -11.06 6.42
C VAL A 141 11.33 -11.96 6.70
N SER A 142 12.22 -11.53 7.60
CA SER A 142 13.39 -12.32 8.01
C SER A 142 12.99 -13.63 8.69
N ASP A 143 12.06 -13.56 9.65
CA ASP A 143 11.56 -14.72 10.39
C ASP A 143 10.92 -15.75 9.45
N MET A 144 10.09 -15.29 8.50
CA MET A 144 9.45 -16.15 7.52
C MET A 144 10.46 -16.76 6.53
N THR A 145 11.53 -16.04 6.22
CA THR A 145 12.63 -16.55 5.40
C THR A 145 13.37 -17.66 6.14
N GLU A 146 13.69 -17.47 7.43
CA GLU A 146 14.35 -18.46 8.27
C GLU A 146 13.47 -19.70 8.53
N GLU A 147 12.16 -19.54 8.65
CA GLU A 147 11.20 -20.65 8.77
C GLU A 147 11.11 -21.48 7.49
N GLY A 148 11.55 -20.95 6.35
CA GLY A 148 11.50 -21.64 5.07
C GLY A 148 10.08 -21.73 4.50
N ILE A 149 9.32 -20.65 4.59
CA ILE A 149 7.96 -20.56 4.08
C ILE A 149 7.93 -20.74 2.55
N SER A 150 6.84 -21.27 2.00
CA SER A 150 6.74 -21.58 0.57
C SER A 150 6.56 -20.35 -0.33
N ALA A 151 5.96 -19.28 0.18
CA ALA A 151 5.81 -17.99 -0.50
C ALA A 151 5.44 -16.88 0.47
N MET A 152 5.68 -15.63 0.08
CA MET A 152 5.26 -14.44 0.82
C MET A 152 4.38 -13.54 -0.03
N VAL A 153 3.29 -13.03 0.54
CA VAL A 153 2.46 -11.94 0.04
C VAL A 153 2.67 -10.77 0.98
N ILE A 154 3.19 -9.67 0.49
CA ILE A 154 3.59 -8.52 1.30
C ILE A 154 2.91 -7.25 0.79
N ALA A 155 2.09 -6.63 1.63
CA ALA A 155 1.71 -5.24 1.47
C ALA A 155 2.71 -4.41 2.30
N PRO A 156 3.58 -3.62 1.68
CA PRO A 156 4.67 -2.98 2.41
C PRO A 156 4.19 -1.81 3.28
N VAL A 157 4.73 -1.70 4.50
CA VAL A 157 4.60 -0.49 5.33
C VAL A 157 5.46 0.64 4.74
N ASP A 158 6.68 0.30 4.34
CA ASP A 158 7.59 1.19 3.60
C ASP A 158 8.01 0.49 2.31
N PRO A 159 7.61 1.01 1.14
CA PRO A 159 7.99 0.44 -0.15
C PRO A 159 9.50 0.34 -0.39
N TYR A 160 10.31 1.10 0.34
CA TYR A 160 11.77 1.15 0.17
C TYR A 160 12.54 0.39 1.25
N GLY A 161 11.88 -0.06 2.32
CA GLY A 161 12.48 -0.55 3.55
C GLY A 161 12.89 -2.02 3.57
N LEU A 162 12.54 -2.84 2.55
CA LEU A 162 12.66 -4.32 2.62
C LEU A 162 13.78 -4.91 1.75
N SER A 163 14.72 -4.10 1.27
CA SER A 163 15.69 -4.54 0.24
C SER A 163 16.62 -5.64 0.71
N GLU A 164 17.09 -5.61 1.95
CA GLU A 164 18.04 -6.59 2.50
C GLU A 164 17.34 -7.92 2.81
N GLU A 165 16.14 -7.86 3.41
CA GLU A 165 15.34 -9.02 3.79
C GLU A 165 14.85 -9.78 2.55
N LEU A 166 14.42 -9.05 1.53
CA LEU A 166 13.97 -9.64 0.27
C LEU A 166 15.12 -10.25 -0.52
N LYS A 167 16.33 -9.73 -0.38
CA LYS A 167 17.51 -10.38 -0.95
C LYS A 167 17.74 -11.74 -0.32
N ALA A 168 17.62 -11.87 1.01
CA ALA A 168 17.72 -13.13 1.71
C ALA A 168 16.61 -14.10 1.28
N ALA A 169 15.37 -13.63 1.17
CA ALA A 169 14.25 -14.44 0.66
C ALA A 169 14.50 -14.96 -0.76
N LYS A 170 15.08 -14.13 -1.63
CA LYS A 170 15.48 -14.54 -2.98
C LYS A 170 16.58 -15.58 -2.98
N GLU A 171 17.60 -15.43 -2.14
CA GLU A 171 18.68 -16.40 -1.99
C GLU A 171 18.18 -17.76 -1.45
N ALA A 172 17.10 -17.73 -0.65
CA ALA A 172 16.37 -18.92 -0.18
C ALA A 172 15.37 -19.46 -1.21
N GLU A 173 15.29 -18.87 -2.40
CA GLU A 173 14.35 -19.22 -3.49
C GLU A 173 12.86 -19.12 -3.10
N ILE A 174 12.54 -18.29 -2.10
CA ILE A 174 11.16 -18.02 -1.67
C ILE A 174 10.53 -16.98 -2.60
N PRO A 175 9.45 -17.31 -3.32
CA PRO A 175 8.76 -16.36 -4.18
C PRO A 175 8.05 -15.29 -3.37
N VAL A 176 8.26 -14.02 -3.72
CA VAL A 176 7.64 -12.86 -3.10
C VAL A 176 6.67 -12.20 -4.06
N ILE A 177 5.49 -11.90 -3.56
CA ILE A 177 4.42 -11.18 -4.26
C ILE A 177 4.23 -9.85 -3.53
N ALA A 178 4.49 -8.73 -4.20
CA ALA A 178 4.08 -7.42 -3.71
C ALA A 178 2.56 -7.27 -3.92
N TYR A 179 1.86 -6.89 -2.88
CA TYR A 179 0.41 -6.72 -2.87
C TYR A 179 0.06 -5.27 -2.54
N ASP A 180 -0.84 -4.69 -3.33
CA ASP A 180 -1.25 -3.29 -3.29
C ASP A 180 -0.13 -2.33 -3.73
N ASP A 181 0.88 -2.07 -2.91
CA ASP A 181 2.01 -1.22 -3.25
C ASP A 181 3.21 -2.01 -3.78
N LEU A 182 3.92 -1.41 -4.75
CA LEU A 182 5.13 -1.99 -5.33
C LEU A 182 6.31 -1.81 -4.38
N ILE A 183 6.94 -2.93 -4.00
CA ILE A 183 8.19 -2.86 -3.22
C ILE A 183 9.35 -2.48 -4.14
N MET A 184 10.04 -1.42 -3.78
CA MET A 184 11.10 -0.80 -4.56
C MET A 184 12.48 -1.32 -4.19
N ASN A 185 13.49 -0.96 -5.00
CA ASN A 185 14.91 -1.27 -4.76
C ASN A 185 15.23 -2.77 -4.58
N THR A 186 14.44 -3.65 -5.17
CA THR A 186 14.61 -5.09 -5.12
C THR A 186 14.36 -5.74 -6.49
N ASP A 187 15.04 -6.84 -6.73
CA ASP A 187 14.79 -7.73 -7.88
C ASP A 187 14.26 -9.11 -7.42
N ALA A 188 13.80 -9.20 -6.17
CA ALA A 188 13.29 -10.42 -5.55
C ALA A 188 11.82 -10.71 -5.88
N LEU A 189 11.08 -9.72 -6.37
CA LEU A 189 9.66 -9.88 -6.64
C LEU A 189 9.40 -10.85 -7.78
N LYS A 190 8.52 -11.81 -7.53
CA LYS A 190 8.01 -12.72 -8.56
C LYS A 190 6.80 -12.16 -9.27
N TYR A 191 5.92 -11.50 -8.52
CA TYR A 191 4.69 -10.88 -9.01
C TYR A 191 4.42 -9.59 -8.24
N TYR A 192 3.67 -8.71 -8.90
CA TYR A 192 3.05 -7.54 -8.31
C TYR A 192 1.55 -7.59 -8.60
N VAL A 193 0.74 -7.47 -7.56
CA VAL A 193 -0.73 -7.52 -7.63
C VAL A 193 -1.28 -6.21 -7.12
N THR A 194 -1.90 -5.46 -8.00
CA THR A 194 -2.54 -4.18 -7.69
C THR A 194 -3.72 -3.95 -8.65
N PHE A 195 -4.35 -2.81 -8.54
CA PHE A 195 -5.41 -2.39 -9.45
C PHE A 195 -4.95 -1.20 -10.32
N GLY A 196 -5.67 -0.93 -11.40
CA GLY A 196 -5.33 0.19 -12.28
C GLY A 196 -5.71 1.54 -11.65
N GLY A 197 -4.82 2.14 -10.85
CA GLY A 197 -5.08 3.39 -10.13
C GLY A 197 -5.62 4.50 -11.04
N ARG A 198 -4.99 4.70 -12.21
CA ARG A 198 -5.46 5.68 -13.19
C ARG A 198 -6.88 5.44 -13.67
N GLN A 199 -7.25 4.15 -13.96
CA GLN A 199 -8.61 3.83 -14.38
C GLN A 199 -9.63 4.09 -13.27
N ILE A 200 -9.27 3.81 -12.02
CA ILE A 200 -10.12 4.12 -10.86
C ILE A 200 -10.28 5.63 -10.72
N GLY A 201 -9.20 6.41 -10.84
CA GLY A 201 -9.28 7.87 -10.86
C GLY A 201 -10.22 8.39 -11.95
N GLN A 202 -10.13 7.84 -13.16
CA GLN A 202 -11.04 8.19 -14.27
C GLN A 202 -12.49 7.83 -13.96
N LEU A 203 -12.75 6.67 -13.36
CA LEU A 203 -14.11 6.25 -12.96
C LEU A 203 -14.70 7.21 -11.91
N ILE A 204 -13.90 7.58 -10.92
CA ILE A 204 -14.31 8.55 -9.88
C ILE A 204 -14.60 9.91 -10.52
N GLY A 205 -13.72 10.39 -11.39
CA GLY A 205 -13.95 11.64 -12.12
C GLY A 205 -15.22 11.62 -12.96
N GLN A 206 -15.49 10.52 -13.65
CA GLN A 206 -16.70 10.35 -14.42
C GLN A 206 -17.94 10.32 -13.52
N GLU A 207 -17.90 9.62 -12.39
CA GLU A 207 -19.02 9.58 -11.44
C GLU A 207 -19.33 10.97 -10.86
N ILE A 208 -18.31 11.81 -10.64
CA ILE A 208 -18.49 13.20 -10.23
C ILE A 208 -19.17 14.01 -11.35
N ILE A 209 -18.71 13.87 -12.59
CA ILE A 209 -19.31 14.54 -13.75
C ILE A 209 -20.80 14.21 -13.85
N ASP A 210 -21.12 12.92 -13.76
CA ASP A 210 -22.48 12.42 -13.92
C ASP A 210 -23.40 12.84 -12.76
N LYS A 211 -22.95 12.63 -11.51
CA LYS A 211 -23.77 12.95 -10.32
C LYS A 211 -23.99 14.42 -10.09
N GLU A 212 -22.98 15.22 -10.40
CA GLU A 212 -23.06 16.66 -10.22
C GLU A 212 -23.55 17.38 -11.48
N GLU A 213 -23.89 16.61 -12.53
CA GLU A 213 -24.42 17.10 -13.80
C GLU A 213 -23.52 18.20 -14.41
N LEU A 214 -22.18 18.01 -14.37
CA LEU A 214 -21.23 19.06 -14.73
C LEU A 214 -21.39 19.56 -16.16
N GLU A 215 -21.76 18.70 -17.11
CA GLU A 215 -22.04 19.09 -18.49
C GLU A 215 -23.22 20.14 -18.57
N LYS A 216 -24.28 19.93 -17.77
CA LYS A 216 -25.39 20.85 -17.71
C LYS A 216 -25.03 22.18 -17.04
N LEU A 217 -24.18 22.11 -15.99
CA LEU A 217 -23.66 23.33 -15.34
C LEU A 217 -22.82 24.15 -16.32
N GLN A 218 -21.96 23.46 -17.09
CA GLN A 218 -21.10 24.05 -18.13
C GLN A 218 -21.97 24.78 -19.21
N GLU A 219 -22.99 24.11 -19.73
CA GLU A 219 -23.93 24.69 -20.71
C GLU A 219 -24.67 25.89 -20.12
N ALA A 220 -25.08 25.82 -18.84
CA ALA A 220 -25.78 26.89 -18.14
C ALA A 220 -24.84 28.02 -17.69
N LYS A 221 -23.53 27.89 -17.82
CA LYS A 221 -22.51 28.78 -17.27
C LYS A 221 -22.65 28.98 -15.76
N GLU A 222 -23.02 27.92 -15.07
CA GLU A 222 -23.09 27.86 -13.62
C GLU A 222 -21.82 27.15 -13.08
N SER A 223 -21.49 27.42 -11.82
CA SER A 223 -20.31 26.82 -11.20
C SER A 223 -20.66 26.09 -9.93
N LYS A 224 -19.82 25.06 -9.62
CA LYS A 224 -19.86 24.27 -8.39
C LYS A 224 -18.48 24.28 -7.72
N THR A 225 -18.48 24.25 -6.38
CA THR A 225 -17.21 24.21 -5.65
C THR A 225 -16.80 22.77 -5.35
N ILE A 226 -15.49 22.52 -5.45
CA ILE A 226 -14.82 21.26 -5.15
C ILE A 226 -13.57 21.53 -4.30
N GLU A 227 -13.23 20.61 -3.42
CA GLU A 227 -11.93 20.55 -2.74
C GLU A 227 -11.34 19.15 -2.89
N PHE A 228 -10.02 19.06 -2.96
CA PHE A 228 -9.31 17.82 -3.19
C PHE A 228 -8.54 17.39 -1.95
N PHE A 229 -8.70 16.11 -1.60
CA PHE A 229 -7.96 15.41 -0.54
C PHE A 229 -7.46 14.12 -1.17
N MET A 230 -6.18 14.08 -1.51
CA MET A 230 -5.59 12.94 -2.21
C MET A 230 -4.84 12.04 -1.22
N GLY A 231 -4.31 10.92 -1.72
CA GLY A 231 -3.55 9.99 -0.92
C GLY A 231 -2.12 10.44 -0.62
N SER A 232 -1.32 9.53 -0.12
CA SER A 232 0.06 9.84 0.29
C SER A 232 0.95 10.23 -0.89
N LEU A 233 1.85 11.18 -0.64
CA LEU A 233 2.80 11.64 -1.66
C LEU A 233 3.90 10.61 -1.97
N ASP A 234 4.12 9.67 -1.08
CA ASP A 234 5.04 8.54 -1.24
C ASP A 234 4.38 7.26 -1.77
N ASP A 235 3.06 7.32 -2.06
CA ASP A 235 2.30 6.25 -2.67
C ASP A 235 2.11 6.52 -4.19
N GLU A 236 2.73 5.69 -5.01
CA GLU A 236 2.64 5.82 -6.47
C GLU A 236 1.19 5.61 -6.98
N GLN A 237 0.41 4.76 -6.33
CA GLN A 237 -1.00 4.54 -6.68
C GLN A 237 -1.84 5.80 -6.44
N ALA A 238 -1.57 6.54 -5.36
CA ALA A 238 -2.23 7.81 -5.11
C ALA A 238 -1.99 8.83 -6.24
N LEU A 239 -0.76 8.88 -6.78
CA LEU A 239 -0.44 9.69 -7.95
C LEU A 239 -1.21 9.23 -9.21
N PHE A 240 -1.33 7.92 -9.43
CA PHE A 240 -2.09 7.40 -10.56
C PHE A 240 -3.59 7.72 -10.42
N PHE A 241 -4.17 7.62 -9.23
CA PHE A 241 -5.55 8.05 -8.95
C PHE A 241 -5.74 9.53 -9.27
N TYR A 242 -4.85 10.38 -8.77
CA TYR A 242 -4.89 11.81 -9.03
C TYR A 242 -4.86 12.09 -10.54
N ASN A 243 -3.91 11.51 -11.27
CA ASN A 243 -3.79 11.72 -12.70
C ASN A 243 -5.05 11.29 -13.45
N GLY A 244 -5.61 10.12 -13.11
CA GLY A 244 -6.86 9.65 -13.70
C GLY A 244 -8.06 10.55 -13.40
N LEU A 245 -8.15 11.05 -12.18
CA LEU A 245 -9.19 11.98 -11.73
C LEU A 245 -9.08 13.31 -12.51
N MET A 246 -7.89 13.88 -12.59
CA MET A 246 -7.65 15.16 -13.24
C MET A 246 -7.86 15.10 -14.76
N GLU A 247 -7.60 13.96 -15.41
CA GLU A 247 -7.94 13.76 -16.82
C GLU A 247 -9.44 14.00 -17.10
N LYS A 248 -10.26 13.74 -16.13
CA LYS A 248 -11.72 13.95 -16.22
C LYS A 248 -12.15 15.33 -15.76
N LEU A 249 -11.59 15.84 -14.67
CA LEU A 249 -12.08 17.06 -14.02
C LEU A 249 -11.36 18.34 -14.48
N GLN A 250 -10.12 18.24 -14.99
CA GLN A 250 -9.35 19.40 -15.42
C GLN A 250 -10.09 20.31 -16.39
N PRO A 251 -10.80 19.82 -17.43
CA PRO A 251 -11.54 20.68 -18.34
C PRO A 251 -12.59 21.55 -17.65
N TYR A 252 -13.24 21.04 -16.59
CA TYR A 252 -14.24 21.76 -15.81
C TYR A 252 -13.62 22.74 -14.80
N LEU A 253 -12.40 22.50 -14.37
CA LEU A 253 -11.61 23.46 -13.59
C LEU A 253 -11.13 24.62 -14.48
N ASP A 254 -10.65 24.31 -15.67
CA ASP A 254 -10.11 25.29 -16.61
C ASP A 254 -11.17 26.29 -17.10
N ASP A 255 -12.40 25.84 -17.28
CA ASP A 255 -13.51 26.71 -17.74
C ASP A 255 -14.31 27.35 -16.61
N GLY A 256 -14.00 26.98 -15.35
CA GLY A 256 -14.64 27.52 -14.16
C GLY A 256 -16.01 26.92 -13.81
N THR A 257 -16.40 25.81 -14.45
CA THR A 257 -17.56 25.01 -14.04
C THR A 257 -17.32 24.37 -12.66
N LEU A 258 -16.10 23.88 -12.43
CA LEU A 258 -15.62 23.54 -11.10
C LEU A 258 -14.68 24.63 -10.57
N VAL A 259 -14.83 24.98 -9.30
CA VAL A 259 -14.00 25.97 -8.63
C VAL A 259 -13.43 25.39 -7.34
N CYS A 260 -12.13 25.17 -7.31
CA CYS A 260 -11.43 24.86 -6.06
C CYS A 260 -11.17 26.15 -5.29
N LYS A 261 -11.86 26.33 -4.15
CA LYS A 261 -11.81 27.59 -3.40
C LYS A 261 -10.48 27.81 -2.70
N SER A 262 -9.86 26.74 -2.21
CA SER A 262 -8.54 26.78 -1.61
C SER A 262 -7.47 27.15 -2.63
N GLY A 263 -7.72 26.90 -3.92
CA GLY A 263 -6.75 26.99 -5.00
C GLY A 263 -5.73 25.83 -5.00
N GLN A 264 -5.83 24.90 -4.06
CA GLN A 264 -4.95 23.75 -3.94
C GLN A 264 -5.45 22.64 -4.84
N ILE A 265 -4.81 22.48 -5.99
CA ILE A 265 -5.27 21.57 -7.06
C ILE A 265 -4.21 20.50 -7.35
N THR A 266 -2.91 20.81 -7.21
CA THR A 266 -1.86 19.87 -7.55
C THR A 266 -1.79 18.69 -6.58
N PHE A 267 -1.18 17.58 -7.02
CA PHE A 267 -1.02 16.41 -6.17
C PHE A 267 -0.25 16.75 -4.89
N GLU A 268 0.82 17.55 -5.01
CA GLU A 268 1.65 17.97 -3.87
C GLU A 268 0.89 18.83 -2.86
N GLU A 269 -0.06 19.66 -3.32
CA GLU A 269 -0.87 20.52 -2.43
C GLU A 269 -2.03 19.78 -1.77
N THR A 270 -2.48 18.68 -2.39
CA THR A 270 -3.69 17.96 -1.96
C THR A 270 -3.39 16.63 -1.28
N GLY A 271 -2.14 16.16 -1.34
CA GLY A 271 -1.70 14.90 -0.77
C GLY A 271 -1.75 14.90 0.76
N ILE A 272 -2.10 13.75 1.33
CA ILE A 272 -2.13 13.49 2.77
C ILE A 272 -1.06 12.44 3.05
N LEU A 273 0.05 12.86 3.63
CA LEU A 273 1.19 11.99 3.85
C LEU A 273 0.80 10.79 4.74
N ARG A 274 1.20 9.59 4.31
CA ARG A 274 0.89 8.31 4.98
C ARG A 274 -0.61 8.09 5.23
N TRP A 275 -1.46 8.67 4.38
CA TRP A 275 -2.91 8.57 4.51
C TRP A 275 -3.46 8.99 5.90
N SER A 276 -2.74 9.88 6.60
CA SER A 276 -3.03 10.28 7.99
C SER A 276 -4.43 10.86 8.14
N MET A 277 -5.24 10.23 8.98
CA MET A 277 -6.60 10.69 9.30
C MET A 277 -6.58 12.06 9.98
N ASP A 278 -5.64 12.29 10.89
CA ASP A 278 -5.51 13.55 11.63
C ASP A 278 -5.12 14.71 10.69
N GLU A 279 -4.22 14.45 9.73
CA GLU A 279 -3.84 15.43 8.72
C GLU A 279 -5.00 15.74 7.77
N ALA A 280 -5.71 14.71 7.32
CA ALA A 280 -6.91 14.87 6.50
C ALA A 280 -7.99 15.68 7.20
N GLN A 281 -8.22 15.43 8.50
CA GLN A 281 -9.17 16.19 9.31
C GLN A 281 -8.73 17.65 9.44
N SER A 282 -7.46 17.92 9.81
CA SER A 282 -6.93 19.27 9.94
C SER A 282 -7.08 20.06 8.65
N ARG A 283 -6.73 19.45 7.52
CA ARG A 283 -6.90 20.04 6.20
C ARG A 283 -8.37 20.33 5.87
N ALA A 284 -9.29 19.43 6.21
CA ALA A 284 -10.72 19.64 5.99
C ALA A 284 -11.25 20.82 6.81
N GLU A 285 -10.80 20.97 8.05
CA GLU A 285 -11.17 22.12 8.92
C GLU A 285 -10.66 23.45 8.34
N GLU A 286 -9.47 23.46 7.76
CA GLU A 286 -8.89 24.67 7.13
C GLU A 286 -9.57 25.06 5.83
N THR A 287 -9.83 24.09 4.96
CA THR A 287 -10.34 24.36 3.61
C THR A 287 -11.86 24.55 3.55
N LEU A 288 -12.62 24.03 4.52
CA LEU A 288 -14.07 24.06 4.54
C LEU A 288 -14.66 25.10 5.53
N SER A 289 -13.82 25.76 6.33
CA SER A 289 -14.21 26.86 7.23
C SER A 289 -14.28 28.20 6.48
#